data_d2261f46514aec99445121c16f47effb
#
_entry.id   d2261f46514aec99445121c16f47effb
#
_cell.length_a   1.000
_cell.length_b   1.000
_cell.length_c   1.000
_cell.angle_alpha   90.00
_cell.angle_beta   90.00
_cell.angle_gamma   90.00
#
_symmetry.space_group_name_H-M   'P 1'
#
loop_
_entity.id
_entity.type
_entity.pdbx_description
1 polymer ?
#
loop_
_entity_poly.entity_id
_entity_poly.type
_entity_poly.pdbx_seq_one_letter_code
_entity_poly.pdbx_strand_id
1 'polypeptide(L)'
;MEPAPKPLGQVKIKHGDRLTVIALEYYGNKLFWVYIYQHNKAVIKDPNNVPIGTVIEIPAPESYGIDAKSRESREKAAALQTEILAGE
;
A
#
# COMPACT_ATOMS: atom_id res chain seq x y z
N MET A 1 26.30 7.30 -4.71
CA MET A 1 25.18 6.47 -4.22
C MET A 1 23.90 7.30 -4.18
N GLU A 2 22.89 6.86 -4.90
CA GLU A 2 21.62 7.57 -4.92
C GLU A 2 20.83 7.31 -3.65
N PRO A 3 20.20 8.33 -3.07
CA PRO A 3 19.33 8.11 -1.91
C PRO A 3 18.10 7.31 -2.30
N ALA A 4 17.56 6.56 -1.34
CA ALA A 4 16.31 5.85 -1.56
C ALA A 4 15.19 6.85 -1.91
N PRO A 5 14.21 6.46 -2.74
CA PRO A 5 13.06 7.33 -3.02
C PRO A 5 12.36 7.74 -1.73
N LYS A 6 11.98 9.00 -1.65
CA LYS A 6 11.26 9.50 -0.49
C LYS A 6 9.80 9.06 -0.55
N PRO A 7 9.19 8.71 0.59
CA PRO A 7 7.77 8.39 0.61
C PRO A 7 6.93 9.58 0.17
N LEU A 8 5.73 9.30 -0.36
CA LEU A 8 4.81 10.34 -0.80
C LEU A 8 4.23 11.13 0.38
N GLY A 9 4.18 10.51 1.55
CA GLY A 9 3.66 11.17 2.74
C GLY A 9 3.25 10.16 3.79
N GLN A 10 2.56 10.64 4.81
CA GLN A 10 2.02 9.83 5.88
C GLN A 10 0.53 10.08 5.99
N VAL A 11 -0.21 9.04 6.39
CA VAL A 11 -1.66 9.12 6.60
C VAL A 11 -1.96 8.62 8.01
N LYS A 12 -2.68 9.44 8.77
CA LYS A 12 -3.21 9.02 10.07
C LYS A 12 -4.60 8.44 9.83
N ILE A 13 -4.77 7.18 10.18
CA ILE A 13 -6.03 6.46 9.93
C ILE A 13 -7.17 7.08 10.73
N LYS A 14 -8.27 7.36 10.02
CA LYS A 14 -9.50 7.90 10.59
C LYS A 14 -10.61 6.90 10.39
N HIS A 15 -11.73 7.14 11.04
CA HIS A 15 -12.92 6.30 10.88
C HIS A 15 -13.32 6.23 9.39
N GLY A 16 -13.45 5.02 8.89
CA GLY A 16 -13.81 4.78 7.49
C GLY A 16 -12.65 4.71 6.52
N ASP A 17 -11.43 5.00 6.96
CA ASP A 17 -10.26 4.88 6.09
C ASP A 17 -9.93 3.42 5.82
N ARG A 18 -9.62 3.12 4.55
CA ARG A 18 -9.24 1.78 4.11
C ARG A 18 -8.00 1.87 3.22
N LEU A 19 -7.15 0.87 3.29
CA LEU A 19 -5.93 0.83 2.47
C LEU A 19 -6.23 0.88 0.98
N THR A 20 -7.34 0.23 0.55
CA THR A 20 -7.74 0.25 -0.87
C THR A 20 -8.08 1.66 -1.35
N VAL A 21 -8.78 2.43 -0.52
CA VAL A 21 -9.13 3.81 -0.88
C VAL A 21 -7.89 4.69 -0.91
N ILE A 22 -7.00 4.51 0.06
CA ILE A 22 -5.75 5.25 0.12
C ILE A 22 -4.89 4.94 -1.13
N ALA A 23 -4.82 3.67 -1.51
CA ALA A 23 -4.08 3.26 -2.70
C ALA A 23 -4.68 3.89 -3.97
N LEU A 24 -5.99 3.95 -4.05
CA LEU A 24 -6.65 4.59 -5.19
C LEU A 24 -6.30 6.08 -5.28
N GLU A 25 -6.29 6.77 -4.15
CA GLU A 25 -5.99 8.19 -4.10
C GLU A 25 -4.53 8.49 -4.47
N TYR A 26 -3.59 7.71 -3.96
CA TYR A 26 -2.17 7.98 -4.16
C TYR A 26 -1.59 7.36 -5.42
N TYR A 27 -2.10 6.22 -5.85
CA TYR A 27 -1.52 5.45 -6.96
C TYR A 27 -2.46 5.29 -8.16
N GLY A 28 -3.73 5.63 -8.00
CA GLY A 28 -4.69 5.51 -9.07
C GLY A 28 -5.31 4.13 -9.26
N ASN A 29 -5.01 3.17 -8.38
CA ASN A 29 -5.59 1.83 -8.44
C ASN A 29 -5.63 1.20 -7.07
N LYS A 30 -6.75 0.60 -6.72
CA LYS A 30 -6.95 -0.04 -5.41
C LYS A 30 -5.99 -1.20 -5.16
N LEU A 31 -5.59 -1.92 -6.19
CA LEU A 31 -4.71 -3.10 -6.06
C LEU A 31 -3.40 -2.78 -5.35
N PHE A 32 -2.93 -1.57 -5.42
CA PHE A 32 -1.65 -1.19 -4.84
C PHE A 32 -1.68 -1.05 -3.31
N TRP A 33 -2.84 -1.30 -2.68
CA TRP A 33 -2.92 -1.37 -1.22
C TRP A 33 -1.94 -2.39 -0.64
N VAL A 34 -1.62 -3.44 -1.41
CA VAL A 34 -0.71 -4.50 -0.99
C VAL A 34 0.68 -3.95 -0.65
N TYR A 35 1.14 -2.95 -1.41
CA TYR A 35 2.45 -2.34 -1.16
C TYR A 35 2.42 -1.42 0.05
N ILE A 36 1.31 -0.76 0.30
CA ILE A 36 1.13 0.05 1.52
C ILE A 36 1.21 -0.88 2.73
N TYR A 37 0.53 -2.02 2.67
CA TYR A 37 0.58 -3.02 3.73
C TYR A 37 2.00 -3.56 3.94
N GLN A 38 2.67 -3.96 2.86
CA GLN A 38 4.03 -4.49 2.94
C GLN A 38 5.01 -3.50 3.57
N HIS A 39 4.87 -2.24 3.18
CA HIS A 39 5.75 -1.18 3.66
C HIS A 39 5.51 -0.84 5.14
N ASN A 40 4.32 -1.14 5.64
CA ASN A 40 3.91 -0.77 7.00
C ASN A 40 3.64 -2.00 7.89
N LYS A 41 4.21 -3.14 7.59
CA LYS A 41 3.97 -4.37 8.37
C LYS A 41 4.26 -4.23 9.85
N ALA A 42 5.18 -3.34 10.22
CA ALA A 42 5.53 -3.12 11.61
C ALA A 42 4.36 -2.55 12.42
N VAL A 43 3.48 -1.79 11.76
CA VAL A 43 2.33 -1.14 12.42
C VAL A 43 0.98 -1.69 11.99
N ILE A 44 0.91 -2.39 10.86
CA ILE A 44 -0.34 -3.01 10.38
C ILE A 44 -0.24 -4.52 10.58
N LYS A 45 -1.02 -5.06 11.50
CA LYS A 45 -1.08 -6.50 11.74
C LYS A 45 -2.13 -7.17 10.88
N ASP A 46 -3.25 -6.48 10.66
CA ASP A 46 -4.35 -6.97 9.85
C ASP A 46 -4.74 -5.88 8.85
N PRO A 47 -4.54 -6.11 7.54
CA PRO A 47 -4.85 -5.09 6.54
C PRO A 47 -6.33 -4.73 6.47
N ASN A 48 -7.21 -5.60 6.96
CA ASN A 48 -8.64 -5.34 6.99
C ASN A 48 -9.10 -4.62 8.26
N ASN A 49 -8.21 -4.43 9.21
CA ASN A 49 -8.56 -3.82 10.48
C ASN A 49 -7.39 -2.98 11.02
N VAL A 50 -7.19 -1.83 10.41
CA VAL A 50 -6.14 -0.90 10.83
C VAL A 50 -6.75 0.05 11.87
N PRO A 51 -6.25 0.07 13.11
CA PRO A 51 -6.83 0.90 14.17
C PRO A 51 -6.82 2.39 13.84
N ILE A 52 -7.88 3.07 14.24
CA ILE A 52 -7.94 4.53 14.12
C ILE A 52 -6.77 5.15 14.89
N GLY A 53 -6.12 6.15 14.30
CA GLY A 53 -4.97 6.81 14.90
C GLY A 53 -3.62 6.22 14.48
N THR A 54 -3.62 5.06 13.80
CA THR A 54 -2.40 4.49 13.26
C THR A 54 -1.83 5.42 12.19
N VAL A 55 -0.54 5.71 12.27
CA VAL A 55 0.13 6.49 11.23
C VAL A 55 0.83 5.53 10.29
N ILE A 56 0.46 5.58 9.01
CA ILE A 56 1.09 4.76 7.98
C ILE A 56 1.84 5.65 7.01
N GLU A 57 2.91 5.11 6.44
CA GLU A 57 3.73 5.81 5.45
C GLU A 57 3.34 5.32 4.06
N ILE A 58 3.16 6.26 3.14
CA ILE A 58 2.82 5.94 1.75
C ILE A 58 4.12 5.85 0.96
N PRO A 59 4.57 4.64 0.56
CA PRO A 59 5.85 4.50 -0.12
C PRO A 59 5.85 5.15 -1.49
N ALA A 60 7.02 5.58 -1.93
CA ALA A 60 7.17 6.10 -3.28
C ALA A 60 6.89 4.97 -4.29
N PRO A 61 6.19 5.27 -5.41
CA PRO A 61 5.90 4.23 -6.40
C PRO A 61 7.15 3.52 -6.91
N GLU A 62 8.26 4.24 -7.04
CA GLU A 62 9.52 3.68 -7.52
C GLU A 62 10.07 2.58 -6.62
N SER A 63 9.75 2.63 -5.33
CA SER A 63 10.25 1.64 -4.36
C SER A 63 9.70 0.24 -4.62
N TYR A 64 8.52 0.14 -5.22
CA TYR A 64 7.84 -1.13 -5.47
C TYR A 64 7.46 -1.35 -6.93
N GLY A 65 7.90 -0.47 -7.82
CA GLY A 65 7.56 -0.56 -9.22
C GLY A 65 6.07 -0.36 -9.49
N ILE A 66 5.45 0.52 -8.73
CA ILE A 66 4.01 0.79 -8.85
C ILE A 66 3.74 1.69 -10.06
N ASP A 67 2.92 1.20 -10.99
CA ASP A 67 2.49 1.96 -12.15
C ASP A 67 1.07 1.54 -12.53
N ALA A 68 0.10 2.41 -12.25
CA ALA A 68 -1.31 2.12 -12.50
C ALA A 68 -1.63 1.88 -13.98
N LYS A 69 -0.79 2.40 -14.88
CA LYS A 69 -0.96 2.22 -16.33
C LYS A 69 -0.34 0.92 -16.83
N SER A 70 0.56 0.31 -16.05
CA SER A 70 1.23 -0.92 -16.42
C SER A 70 0.40 -2.13 -16.03
N ARG A 71 0.04 -2.94 -17.02
CA ARG A 71 -0.66 -4.20 -16.79
C ARG A 71 0.17 -5.13 -15.90
N GLU A 72 1.47 -5.20 -16.17
CA GLU A 72 2.39 -6.03 -15.40
C GLU A 72 2.43 -5.61 -13.93
N SER A 73 2.48 -4.31 -13.67
CA SER A 73 2.47 -3.80 -12.30
C SER A 73 1.18 -4.17 -11.57
N ARG A 74 0.04 -4.04 -12.26
CA ARG A 74 -1.25 -4.42 -11.68
C ARG A 74 -1.36 -5.93 -11.45
N GLU A 75 -0.86 -6.74 -12.36
CA GLU A 75 -0.88 -8.20 -12.21
C GLU A 75 -0.01 -8.65 -11.05
N LYS A 76 1.16 -8.04 -10.85
CA LYS A 76 2.01 -8.34 -9.70
C LYS A 76 1.31 -7.98 -8.39
N ALA A 77 0.63 -6.85 -8.34
CA ALA A 77 -0.12 -6.44 -7.16
C ALA A 77 -1.27 -7.41 -6.87
N ALA A 78 -1.99 -7.85 -7.91
CA ALA A 78 -3.08 -8.81 -7.76
C ALA A 78 -2.58 -10.16 -7.26
N ALA A 79 -1.44 -10.62 -7.75
CA ALA A 79 -0.82 -11.87 -7.28
C ALA A 79 -0.43 -11.77 -5.81
N LEU A 80 0.17 -10.64 -5.42
CA LEU A 80 0.54 -10.40 -4.03
C LEU A 80 -0.69 -10.33 -3.13
N GLN A 81 -1.78 -9.72 -3.60
CA GLN A 81 -3.04 -9.68 -2.87
C GLN A 81 -3.55 -11.09 -2.58
N THR A 82 -3.50 -11.97 -3.58
CA THR A 82 -3.91 -13.36 -3.40
C THR A 82 -3.06 -14.04 -2.32
N GLU A 83 -1.75 -13.83 -2.35
CA GLU A 83 -0.85 -14.40 -1.34
C GLU A 83 -1.14 -13.86 0.05
N ILE A 84 -1.34 -12.56 0.19
CA ILE A 84 -1.63 -11.94 1.48
C ILE A 84 -2.93 -12.48 2.07
N LEU A 85 -3.99 -12.56 1.26
CA LEU A 85 -5.30 -12.99 1.73
C LEU A 85 -5.35 -14.50 1.99
N ALA A 86 -4.56 -15.29 1.27
CA ALA A 86 -4.55 -16.74 1.43
C ALA A 86 -3.56 -17.22 2.49
N GLY A 87 -2.50 -16.46 2.72
CA GLY A 87 -1.42 -16.86 3.63
C GLY A 87 -1.64 -16.52 5.09
N GLU A 88 -2.72 -15.85 5.42
CA GLU A 88 -3.03 -15.45 6.77
C GLU A 88 -3.79 -16.49 7.57
#